data_8d676a10240ab345efbcd7f5acb2eb91
#
_entry.id   8d676a10240ab345efbcd7f5acb2eb91
#
_cell.length_a   1.000
_cell.length_b   1.000
_cell.length_c   1.000
_cell.angle_alpha   90.00
_cell.angle_beta   90.00
_cell.angle_gamma   90.00
#
_symmetry.space_group_name_H-M   'P 1'
#
loop_
_entity.id
_entity.type
_entity.pdbx_description
1 polymer ?
#
loop_
_entity_poly.entity_id
_entity_poly.type
_entity_poly.pdbx_seq_one_letter_code
_entity_poly.pdbx_strand_id
1 'polypeptide(L)'
;MGGQADVQALRKRGRPTADERRARETEILTSALGVFLRSGYGASTVDELAAAAQVTKRTLYAYYGDKARLFAAMVRDLAAAVSLDATSDDDTLEVLAARIVSRIHSDELVGLHRLVIAESARFPELALILHRSGDARHIARLAEHLRAERGPASEPLAEPLFSLLLGERHRRRLLGIDPAPTPAQAAAHANAALAQLGLK
;
A
#
# COMPACT_ATOMS: atom_id res chain seq x y z
N MET A 1 -57.86 -5.29 -22.19
CA MET A 1 -57.10 -4.18 -21.59
C MET A 1 -56.44 -4.70 -20.33
N GLY A 2 -55.23 -5.20 -20.46
CA GLY A 2 -54.48 -5.80 -19.38
C GLY A 2 -53.47 -4.81 -18.85
N GLY A 3 -53.55 -4.53 -17.55
CA GLY A 3 -52.54 -3.79 -16.84
C GLY A 3 -51.36 -4.71 -16.48
N GLN A 4 -50.23 -4.48 -17.09
CA GLN A 4 -48.96 -5.05 -16.62
C GLN A 4 -48.54 -4.31 -15.34
N ALA A 5 -48.71 -4.95 -14.21
CA ALA A 5 -48.15 -4.51 -12.95
C ALA A 5 -46.65 -4.76 -12.96
N ASP A 6 -45.91 -3.70 -12.88
CA ASP A 6 -44.46 -3.63 -12.75
C ASP A 6 -44.06 -4.24 -11.40
N VAL A 7 -43.62 -5.50 -11.39
CA VAL A 7 -43.07 -6.15 -10.21
C VAL A 7 -41.60 -5.77 -10.14
N GLN A 8 -41.35 -4.58 -9.63
CA GLN A 8 -40.00 -4.19 -9.21
C GLN A 8 -39.59 -5.09 -8.03
N ALA A 9 -38.81 -6.13 -8.36
CA ALA A 9 -38.28 -7.07 -7.40
C ALA A 9 -37.44 -6.31 -6.35
N LEU A 10 -37.99 -6.14 -5.16
CA LEU A 10 -37.25 -5.77 -3.95
C LEU A 10 -36.11 -6.78 -3.76
N ARG A 11 -34.91 -6.38 -4.19
CA ARG A 11 -33.69 -7.13 -3.90
C ARG A 11 -33.60 -7.29 -2.38
N LYS A 12 -33.90 -8.48 -1.87
CA LYS A 12 -33.58 -8.87 -0.49
C LYS A 12 -32.11 -8.50 -0.25
N ARG A 13 -31.86 -7.61 0.70
CA ARG A 13 -30.52 -7.33 1.23
C ARG A 13 -30.00 -8.61 1.87
N GLY A 14 -29.37 -9.47 1.06
CA GLY A 14 -28.60 -10.62 1.53
C GLY A 14 -27.34 -10.13 2.24
N ARG A 15 -26.73 -11.02 3.04
CA ARG A 15 -25.40 -10.77 3.61
C ARG A 15 -24.43 -10.44 2.45
N PRO A 16 -23.61 -9.36 2.54
CA PRO A 16 -22.66 -9.00 1.48
C PRO A 16 -21.78 -10.20 1.11
N THR A 17 -21.52 -10.38 -0.17
CA THR A 17 -20.57 -11.39 -0.66
C THR A 17 -19.15 -11.07 -0.19
N ALA A 18 -18.24 -12.02 -0.26
CA ALA A 18 -16.84 -11.82 0.09
C ALA A 18 -16.20 -10.69 -0.77
N ASP A 19 -16.56 -10.63 -2.07
CA ASP A 19 -16.03 -9.62 -3.01
C ASP A 19 -16.60 -8.24 -2.73
N GLU A 20 -17.90 -8.11 -2.45
CA GLU A 20 -18.53 -6.85 -2.04
C GLU A 20 -17.92 -6.32 -0.75
N ARG A 21 -17.62 -7.22 0.19
CA ARG A 21 -16.96 -6.85 1.45
C ARG A 21 -15.53 -6.35 1.21
N ARG A 22 -14.75 -7.06 0.38
CA ARG A 22 -13.38 -6.66 0.03
C ARG A 22 -13.34 -5.32 -0.71
N ALA A 23 -14.22 -5.11 -1.70
CA ALA A 23 -14.36 -3.84 -2.39
C ALA A 23 -14.67 -2.70 -1.39
N ARG A 24 -15.57 -2.94 -0.44
CA ARG A 24 -15.91 -1.96 0.59
C ARG A 24 -14.75 -1.66 1.54
N GLU A 25 -13.97 -2.68 1.92
CA GLU A 25 -12.75 -2.49 2.72
C GLU A 25 -11.74 -1.62 1.98
N THR A 26 -11.49 -1.87 0.70
CA THR A 26 -10.58 -1.05 -0.14
C THR A 26 -11.06 0.40 -0.25
N GLU A 27 -12.37 0.64 -0.45
CA GLU A 27 -12.93 2.00 -0.49
C GLU A 27 -12.70 2.75 0.84
N ILE A 28 -12.90 2.08 1.98
CA ILE A 28 -12.66 2.67 3.30
C ILE A 28 -11.19 3.04 3.47
N LEU A 29 -10.27 2.14 3.12
CA LEU A 29 -8.84 2.35 3.28
C LEU A 29 -8.32 3.46 2.37
N THR A 30 -8.79 3.53 1.12
CA THR A 30 -8.45 4.60 0.17
C THR A 30 -8.95 5.97 0.67
N SER A 31 -10.19 6.01 1.19
CA SER A 31 -10.75 7.24 1.75
C SER A 31 -9.99 7.70 3.00
N ALA A 32 -9.60 6.75 3.87
CA ALA A 32 -8.83 7.03 5.07
C ALA A 32 -7.43 7.59 4.72
N LEU A 33 -6.75 7.04 3.72
CA LEU A 33 -5.48 7.57 3.22
C LEU A 33 -5.62 9.05 2.84
N GLY A 34 -6.65 9.39 2.04
CA GLY A 34 -6.91 10.77 1.63
C GLY A 34 -7.12 11.72 2.82
N VAL A 35 -7.80 11.28 3.87
CA VAL A 35 -7.98 12.08 5.10
C VAL A 35 -6.66 12.26 5.84
N PHE A 36 -5.90 11.18 6.06
CA PHE A 36 -4.62 11.24 6.74
C PHE A 36 -3.60 12.12 6.02
N LEU A 37 -3.54 12.05 4.70
CA LEU A 37 -2.63 12.89 3.90
C LEU A 37 -3.00 14.39 3.93
N ARG A 38 -4.28 14.73 4.02
CA ARG A 38 -4.74 16.13 4.07
C ARG A 38 -4.67 16.72 5.47
N SER A 39 -5.14 15.98 6.47
CA SER A 39 -5.35 16.51 7.84
C SER A 39 -4.25 16.12 8.81
N GLY A 40 -3.36 15.17 8.46
CA GLY A 40 -2.43 14.55 9.39
C GLY A 40 -3.07 13.43 10.21
N TYR A 41 -2.25 12.56 10.79
CA TYR A 41 -2.77 11.48 11.63
C TYR A 41 -3.34 12.01 12.96
N GLY A 42 -2.61 12.91 13.64
CA GLY A 42 -3.01 13.43 14.95
C GLY A 42 -4.32 14.19 14.88
N ALA A 43 -4.48 15.08 13.91
CA ALA A 43 -5.65 15.96 13.77
C ALA A 43 -6.88 15.26 13.18
N SER A 44 -6.72 14.18 12.41
CA SER A 44 -7.86 13.46 11.84
C SER A 44 -8.73 12.79 12.90
N THR A 45 -10.05 12.91 12.75
CA THR A 45 -11.04 12.32 13.65
C THR A 45 -11.70 11.09 13.02
N VAL A 46 -12.23 10.19 13.86
CA VAL A 46 -13.01 9.02 13.39
C VAL A 46 -14.28 9.46 12.64
N ASP A 47 -14.82 10.67 12.96
CA ASP A 47 -15.96 11.24 12.25
C ASP A 47 -15.60 11.60 10.81
N GLU A 48 -14.49 12.29 10.61
CA GLU A 48 -14.01 12.65 9.28
C GLU A 48 -13.69 11.41 8.45
N LEU A 49 -13.05 10.40 9.06
CA LEU A 49 -12.75 9.12 8.41
C LEU A 49 -14.02 8.39 7.98
N ALA A 50 -15.03 8.34 8.87
CA ALA A 50 -16.31 7.70 8.60
C ALA A 50 -17.09 8.46 7.50
N ALA A 51 -17.12 9.78 7.56
CA ALA A 51 -17.77 10.64 6.57
C ALA A 51 -17.12 10.49 5.18
N ALA A 52 -15.78 10.54 5.12
CA ALA A 52 -15.04 10.37 3.87
C ALA A 52 -15.27 9.00 3.23
N ALA A 53 -15.35 7.95 4.03
CA ALA A 53 -15.63 6.58 3.57
C ALA A 53 -17.13 6.28 3.37
N GLN A 54 -18.01 7.25 3.62
CA GLN A 54 -19.47 7.09 3.55
C GLN A 54 -19.99 5.89 4.38
N VAL A 55 -19.44 5.73 5.58
CA VAL A 55 -19.85 4.72 6.57
C VAL A 55 -20.19 5.37 7.90
N THR A 56 -20.80 4.59 8.80
CA THR A 56 -21.00 5.06 10.19
C THR A 56 -19.72 4.83 11.02
N LYS A 57 -19.51 5.62 12.09
CA LYS A 57 -18.47 5.33 13.08
C LYS A 57 -18.53 3.89 13.59
N ARG A 58 -19.74 3.38 13.85
CA ARG A 58 -19.98 2.00 14.29
C ARG A 58 -19.43 1.00 13.29
N THR A 59 -19.60 1.27 12.00
CA THR A 59 -19.06 0.44 10.94
C THR A 59 -17.53 0.46 10.97
N LEU A 60 -16.90 1.63 11.06
CA LEU A 60 -15.44 1.76 11.16
C LEU A 60 -14.89 0.98 12.37
N TYR A 61 -15.50 1.16 13.55
CA TYR A 61 -15.09 0.42 14.75
C TYR A 61 -15.29 -1.09 14.62
N ALA A 62 -16.36 -1.54 13.94
CA ALA A 62 -16.61 -2.95 13.70
C ALA A 62 -15.58 -3.60 12.78
N TYR A 63 -15.05 -2.84 11.79
CA TYR A 63 -14.03 -3.33 10.86
C TYR A 63 -12.61 -3.28 11.45
N TYR A 64 -12.27 -2.19 12.12
CA TYR A 64 -10.86 -1.92 12.47
C TYR A 64 -10.61 -1.73 13.98
N GLY A 65 -11.63 -1.49 14.78
CA GLY A 65 -11.52 -1.29 16.22
C GLY A 65 -11.09 0.11 16.62
N ASP A 66 -10.00 0.64 16.09
CA ASP A 66 -9.47 1.97 16.39
C ASP A 66 -8.74 2.60 15.20
N LYS A 67 -8.34 3.87 15.36
CA LYS A 67 -7.65 4.64 14.31
C LYS A 67 -6.27 4.07 13.97
N ALA A 68 -5.54 3.53 14.95
CA ALA A 68 -4.22 2.96 14.71
C ALA A 68 -4.33 1.65 13.92
N ARG A 69 -5.31 0.82 14.20
CA ARG A 69 -5.57 -0.41 13.45
C ARG A 69 -6.09 -0.13 12.04
N LEU A 70 -6.92 0.91 11.86
CA LEU A 70 -7.31 1.39 10.53
C LEU A 70 -6.08 1.83 9.73
N PHE A 71 -5.18 2.62 10.34
CA PHE A 71 -3.92 3.03 9.72
C PHE A 71 -3.05 1.82 9.35
N ALA A 72 -2.90 0.86 10.26
CA ALA A 72 -2.16 -0.38 9.99
C ALA A 72 -2.76 -1.20 8.85
N ALA A 73 -4.11 -1.28 8.78
CA ALA A 73 -4.80 -1.96 7.68
C ALA A 73 -4.54 -1.26 6.34
N MET A 74 -4.59 0.08 6.32
CA MET A 74 -4.30 0.91 5.15
C MET A 74 -2.86 0.70 4.66
N VAL A 75 -1.87 0.72 5.55
CA VAL A 75 -0.46 0.47 5.18
C VAL A 75 -0.30 -0.94 4.61
N ARG A 76 -0.94 -1.95 5.20
CA ARG A 76 -0.91 -3.33 4.69
C ARG A 76 -1.53 -3.47 3.30
N ASP A 77 -2.65 -2.79 3.06
CA ASP A 77 -3.33 -2.79 1.77
C ASP A 77 -2.46 -2.14 0.70
N LEU A 78 -1.87 -1.00 1.00
CA LEU A 78 -0.91 -0.31 0.12
C LEU A 78 0.32 -1.18 -0.20
N ALA A 79 0.86 -1.92 0.76
CA ALA A 79 1.97 -2.83 0.53
C ALA A 79 1.54 -4.07 -0.27
N ALA A 80 0.32 -4.57 -0.03
CA ALA A 80 -0.22 -5.72 -0.76
C ALA A 80 -0.51 -5.41 -2.24
N ALA A 81 -0.85 -4.17 -2.58
CA ALA A 81 -1.11 -3.76 -3.97
C ALA A 81 0.08 -4.01 -4.91
N VAL A 82 1.33 -3.99 -4.41
CA VAL A 82 2.51 -4.41 -5.18
C VAL A 82 2.43 -5.88 -5.61
N SER A 83 1.75 -6.71 -4.81
CA SER A 83 1.62 -8.14 -5.08
C SER A 83 0.39 -8.48 -5.93
N LEU A 84 -0.61 -7.57 -5.99
CA LEU A 84 -1.89 -7.82 -6.68
C LEU A 84 -1.90 -7.38 -8.15
N ASP A 85 -1.02 -6.45 -8.54
CA ASP A 85 -0.87 -6.04 -9.94
C ASP A 85 -0.19 -7.16 -10.76
N ALA A 86 -0.98 -8.22 -11.02
CA ALA A 86 -0.63 -9.40 -11.82
C ALA A 86 0.57 -10.21 -11.27
N THR A 87 0.31 -11.06 -10.29
CA THR A 87 1.18 -12.20 -10.05
C THR A 87 0.90 -13.27 -11.10
N SER A 88 1.69 -13.33 -12.14
CA SER A 88 2.05 -14.65 -12.65
C SER A 88 3.14 -15.21 -11.72
N ASP A 89 3.11 -16.50 -11.40
CA ASP A 89 4.20 -17.19 -10.70
C ASP A 89 5.55 -17.08 -11.48
N ASP A 90 5.51 -16.50 -12.69
CA ASP A 90 6.60 -16.23 -13.61
C ASP A 90 7.21 -14.82 -13.52
N ASP A 91 6.83 -13.98 -12.53
CA ASP A 91 7.44 -12.65 -12.39
C ASP A 91 8.92 -12.78 -12.01
N THR A 92 9.78 -12.24 -12.85
CA THR A 92 11.23 -12.18 -12.56
C THR A 92 11.52 -11.15 -11.46
N LEU A 93 12.70 -11.30 -10.82
CA LEU A 93 13.17 -10.35 -9.80
C LEU A 93 13.21 -8.91 -10.33
N GLU A 94 13.54 -8.71 -11.62
CA GLU A 94 13.55 -7.39 -12.27
C GLU A 94 12.15 -6.76 -12.31
N VAL A 95 11.14 -7.56 -12.66
CA VAL A 95 9.73 -7.10 -12.71
C VAL A 95 9.24 -6.73 -11.31
N LEU A 96 9.51 -7.58 -10.32
CA LEU A 96 9.17 -7.30 -8.92
C LEU A 96 9.87 -6.02 -8.43
N ALA A 97 11.17 -5.88 -8.66
CA ALA A 97 11.94 -4.72 -8.24
C ALA A 97 11.41 -3.43 -8.89
N ALA A 98 11.07 -3.45 -10.19
CA ALA A 98 10.50 -2.30 -10.88
C ALA A 98 9.13 -1.90 -10.32
N ARG A 99 8.27 -2.86 -9.98
CA ARG A 99 6.98 -2.61 -9.32
C ARG A 99 7.17 -1.99 -7.93
N ILE A 100 8.10 -2.53 -7.15
CA ILE A 100 8.43 -1.95 -5.84
C ILE A 100 8.87 -0.50 -6.02
N VAL A 101 9.80 -0.19 -6.94
CA VAL A 101 10.24 1.19 -7.22
C VAL A 101 9.04 2.08 -7.59
N SER A 102 8.21 1.66 -8.54
CA SER A 102 7.02 2.43 -8.94
C SER A 102 6.14 2.74 -7.73
N ARG A 103 5.93 1.78 -6.85
CA ARG A 103 5.03 1.92 -5.70
C ARG A 103 5.60 2.78 -4.60
N ILE A 104 6.83 2.50 -4.12
CA ILE A 104 7.44 3.26 -3.02
C ILE A 104 7.72 4.72 -3.38
N HIS A 105 7.82 5.04 -4.68
CA HIS A 105 7.98 6.41 -5.17
C HIS A 105 6.66 7.05 -5.66
N SER A 106 5.51 6.41 -5.51
CA SER A 106 4.22 7.01 -5.83
C SER A 106 3.91 8.19 -4.90
N ASP A 107 3.01 9.09 -5.33
CA ASP A 107 2.65 10.25 -4.52
C ASP A 107 1.99 9.85 -3.21
N GLU A 108 1.20 8.75 -3.22
CA GLU A 108 0.56 8.23 -2.02
C GLU A 108 1.58 7.72 -1.00
N LEU A 109 2.55 6.88 -1.43
CA LEU A 109 3.53 6.30 -0.50
C LEU A 109 4.53 7.34 0.00
N VAL A 110 4.97 8.25 -0.86
CA VAL A 110 5.82 9.38 -0.45
C VAL A 110 5.07 10.31 0.51
N GLY A 111 3.79 10.58 0.25
CA GLY A 111 2.92 11.33 1.16
C GLY A 111 2.78 10.64 2.51
N LEU A 112 2.57 9.32 2.51
CA LEU A 112 2.50 8.50 3.73
C LEU A 112 3.82 8.53 4.53
N HIS A 113 4.97 8.40 3.87
CA HIS A 113 6.28 8.51 4.52
C HIS A 113 6.47 9.88 5.17
N ARG A 114 6.14 10.97 4.45
CA ARG A 114 6.19 12.34 5.01
C ARG A 114 5.29 12.48 6.24
N LEU A 115 4.07 11.96 6.17
CA LEU A 115 3.13 11.95 7.27
C LEU A 115 3.71 11.23 8.49
N VAL A 116 4.25 10.02 8.31
CA VAL A 116 4.84 9.25 9.40
C VAL A 116 6.05 9.97 9.99
N ILE A 117 6.94 10.53 9.16
CA ILE A 117 8.10 11.30 9.63
C ILE A 117 7.64 12.50 10.49
N ALA A 118 6.63 13.26 10.02
CA ALA A 118 6.13 14.43 10.73
C ALA A 118 5.45 14.10 12.06
N GLU A 119 4.80 12.95 12.15
CA GLU A 119 3.98 12.54 13.31
C GLU A 119 4.71 11.56 14.25
N SER A 120 5.84 10.98 13.85
CA SER A 120 6.52 9.91 14.59
C SER A 120 7.00 10.31 15.98
N ALA A 121 7.36 11.58 16.20
CA ALA A 121 7.73 12.09 17.52
C ALA A 121 6.54 12.04 18.50
N ARG A 122 5.31 12.21 18.01
CA ARG A 122 4.08 12.21 18.80
C ARG A 122 3.40 10.84 18.82
N PHE A 123 3.53 10.08 17.73
CA PHE A 123 2.90 8.77 17.52
C PHE A 123 3.94 7.77 17.00
N PRO A 124 4.89 7.32 17.84
CA PRO A 124 5.98 6.44 17.40
C PRO A 124 5.51 5.09 16.85
N GLU A 125 4.31 4.65 17.22
CA GLU A 125 3.70 3.44 16.68
C GLU A 125 3.47 3.49 15.18
N LEU A 126 3.32 4.69 14.57
CA LEU A 126 3.13 4.83 13.12
C LEU A 126 4.37 4.40 12.34
N ALA A 127 5.56 4.73 12.86
CA ALA A 127 6.82 4.30 12.25
C ALA A 127 6.97 2.77 12.30
N LEU A 128 6.61 2.15 13.43
CA LEU A 128 6.62 0.68 13.56
C LEU A 128 5.60 0.02 12.62
N ILE A 129 4.42 0.61 12.48
CA ILE A 129 3.37 0.12 11.56
C ILE A 129 3.88 0.21 10.12
N LEU A 130 4.41 1.36 9.70
CA LEU A 130 4.94 1.54 8.35
C LEU A 130 6.04 0.52 8.05
N HIS A 131 7.02 0.39 8.95
CA HIS A 131 8.12 -0.57 8.78
C HIS A 131 7.62 -2.02 8.71
N ARG A 132 6.84 -2.49 9.70
CA ARG A 132 6.41 -3.89 9.78
C ARG A 132 5.37 -4.28 8.72
N SER A 133 4.46 -3.37 8.38
CA SER A 133 3.36 -3.65 7.45
C SER A 133 3.66 -3.21 6.01
N GLY A 134 4.70 -2.41 5.79
CA GLY A 134 5.20 -1.93 4.50
C GLY A 134 6.56 -2.52 4.16
N ASP A 135 7.64 -1.86 4.62
CA ASP A 135 9.03 -2.16 4.21
C ASP A 135 9.43 -3.61 4.44
N ALA A 136 9.17 -4.15 5.64
CA ALA A 136 9.50 -5.53 5.97
C ALA A 136 8.80 -6.56 5.06
N ARG A 137 7.60 -6.25 4.56
CA ARG A 137 6.89 -7.11 3.60
C ARG A 137 7.54 -7.08 2.21
N HIS A 138 7.99 -5.91 1.76
CA HIS A 138 8.74 -5.80 0.49
C HIS A 138 10.06 -6.55 0.58
N ILE A 139 10.79 -6.40 1.69
CA ILE A 139 12.05 -7.13 1.94
C ILE A 139 11.80 -8.64 1.95
N ALA A 140 10.77 -9.12 2.67
CA ALA A 140 10.43 -10.54 2.69
C ALA A 140 10.09 -11.07 1.29
N ARG A 141 9.35 -10.31 0.49
CA ARG A 141 8.99 -10.70 -0.89
C ARG A 141 10.22 -10.78 -1.80
N LEU A 142 11.16 -9.83 -1.67
CA LEU A 142 12.44 -9.88 -2.38
C LEU A 142 13.27 -11.10 -1.95
N ALA A 143 13.29 -11.43 -0.64
CA ALA A 143 14.00 -12.59 -0.13
C ALA A 143 13.44 -13.91 -0.68
N GLU A 144 12.12 -14.05 -0.76
CA GLU A 144 11.45 -15.21 -1.37
C GLU A 144 11.85 -15.38 -2.85
N HIS A 145 11.84 -14.29 -3.65
CA HIS A 145 12.27 -14.33 -5.05
C HIS A 145 13.74 -14.67 -5.20
N LEU A 146 14.60 -14.02 -4.43
CA LEU A 146 16.04 -14.32 -4.43
C LEU A 146 16.32 -15.79 -4.10
N ARG A 147 15.63 -16.32 -3.08
CA ARG A 147 15.75 -17.74 -2.74
C ARG A 147 15.30 -18.64 -3.86
N ALA A 148 14.17 -18.35 -4.50
CA ALA A 148 13.60 -19.16 -5.57
C ALA A 148 14.48 -19.17 -6.82
N GLU A 149 15.01 -18.02 -7.23
CA GLU A 149 15.79 -17.89 -8.46
C GLU A 149 17.28 -18.25 -8.30
N ARG A 150 17.87 -17.99 -7.11
CA ARG A 150 19.34 -18.05 -6.90
C ARG A 150 19.77 -18.86 -5.68
N GLY A 151 18.82 -19.46 -4.98
CA GLY A 151 19.06 -20.27 -3.80
C GLY A 151 19.15 -19.47 -2.49
N PRO A 152 19.19 -20.18 -1.35
CA PRO A 152 19.06 -19.56 -0.01
C PRO A 152 20.20 -18.62 0.36
N ALA A 153 21.39 -18.78 -0.21
CA ALA A 153 22.53 -17.90 0.06
C ALA A 153 22.33 -16.45 -0.43
N SER A 154 21.36 -16.22 -1.31
CA SER A 154 21.04 -14.89 -1.84
C SER A 154 20.01 -14.10 -0.98
N GLU A 155 19.30 -14.74 -0.06
CA GLU A 155 18.30 -14.08 0.80
C GLU A 155 18.83 -12.85 1.56
N PRO A 156 20.05 -12.85 2.11
CA PRO A 156 20.59 -11.69 2.81
C PRO A 156 20.74 -10.44 1.94
N LEU A 157 20.67 -10.57 0.60
CA LEU A 157 20.72 -9.45 -0.32
C LEU A 157 19.38 -8.68 -0.44
N ALA A 158 18.29 -9.19 0.13
CA ALA A 158 16.97 -8.56 0.04
C ALA A 158 16.91 -7.17 0.69
N GLU A 159 17.46 -7.00 1.88
CA GLU A 159 17.49 -5.72 2.59
C GLU A 159 18.41 -4.70 1.90
N PRO A 160 19.67 -5.02 1.51
CA PRO A 160 20.49 -4.17 0.65
C PRO A 160 19.80 -3.80 -0.66
N LEU A 161 19.14 -4.75 -1.33
CA LEU A 161 18.41 -4.47 -2.55
C LEU A 161 17.28 -3.47 -2.29
N PHE A 162 16.45 -3.68 -1.27
CA PHE A 162 15.37 -2.74 -0.92
C PHE A 162 15.92 -1.33 -0.64
N SER A 163 17.04 -1.24 0.07
CA SER A 163 17.73 0.04 0.34
C SER A 163 18.16 0.74 -0.95
N LEU A 164 18.67 0.00 -1.94
CA LEU A 164 19.03 0.54 -3.25
C LEU A 164 17.79 0.95 -4.08
N LEU A 165 16.68 0.20 -3.96
CA LEU A 165 15.42 0.56 -4.62
C LEU A 165 14.81 1.85 -4.06
N LEU A 166 14.99 2.15 -2.77
CA LEU A 166 14.71 3.48 -2.22
C LEU A 166 15.69 4.52 -2.81
N GLY A 167 16.95 4.38 -2.52
CA GLY A 167 18.04 5.19 -3.05
C GLY A 167 17.90 6.71 -2.83
N GLU A 168 18.77 7.48 -3.46
CA GLU A 168 18.74 8.95 -3.42
C GLU A 168 17.44 9.52 -4.03
N ARG A 169 16.86 8.83 -5.00
CA ARG A 169 15.58 9.26 -5.58
C ARG A 169 14.48 9.36 -4.53
N HIS A 170 14.40 8.42 -3.58
CA HIS A 170 13.40 8.47 -2.52
C HIS A 170 13.58 9.69 -1.62
N ARG A 171 14.82 10.00 -1.24
CA ARG A 171 15.13 11.21 -0.48
C ARG A 171 14.72 12.48 -1.22
N ARG A 172 15.02 12.58 -2.52
CA ARG A 172 14.62 13.72 -3.38
C ARG A 172 13.09 13.80 -3.50
N ARG A 173 12.40 12.65 -3.59
CA ARG A 173 10.94 12.59 -3.56
C ARG A 173 10.38 13.11 -2.22
N LEU A 174 10.94 12.69 -1.09
CA LEU A 174 10.54 13.18 0.24
C LEU A 174 10.73 14.70 0.38
N LEU A 175 11.75 15.27 -0.24
CA LEU A 175 12.01 16.71 -0.26
C LEU A 175 11.16 17.49 -1.29
N GLY A 176 10.39 16.81 -2.12
CA GLY A 176 9.56 17.44 -3.16
C GLY A 176 10.35 17.92 -4.38
N ILE A 177 11.58 17.43 -4.55
CA ILE A 177 12.47 17.85 -5.66
C ILE A 177 12.08 17.13 -6.95
N ASP A 178 11.81 15.82 -6.88
CA ASP A 178 11.51 15.01 -8.05
C ASP A 178 10.02 14.63 -8.13
N PRO A 179 9.44 14.53 -9.33
CA PRO A 179 8.12 13.93 -9.54
C PRO A 179 8.17 12.40 -9.40
N ALA A 180 7.00 11.74 -9.35
CA ALA A 180 6.91 10.29 -9.42
C ALA A 180 7.58 9.76 -10.70
N PRO A 181 8.31 8.63 -10.63
CA PRO A 181 8.97 8.07 -11.80
C PRO A 181 7.94 7.51 -12.80
N THR A 182 8.24 7.66 -14.08
CA THR A 182 7.52 6.89 -15.11
C THR A 182 7.85 5.40 -14.99
N PRO A 183 7.03 4.50 -15.56
CA PRO A 183 7.34 3.06 -15.56
C PRO A 183 8.73 2.73 -16.11
N ALA A 184 9.15 3.41 -17.16
CA ALA A 184 10.49 3.23 -17.75
C ALA A 184 11.62 3.67 -16.79
N GLN A 185 11.42 4.78 -16.08
CA GLN A 185 12.38 5.26 -15.08
C GLN A 185 12.43 4.33 -13.85
N ALA A 186 11.30 3.79 -13.42
CA ALA A 186 11.25 2.81 -12.34
C ALA A 186 12.01 1.52 -12.71
N ALA A 187 11.80 1.01 -13.93
CA ALA A 187 12.50 -0.16 -14.44
C ALA A 187 14.02 0.09 -14.55
N ALA A 188 14.43 1.25 -15.07
CA ALA A 188 15.84 1.62 -15.16
C ALA A 188 16.50 1.70 -13.77
N HIS A 189 15.81 2.29 -12.77
CA HIS A 189 16.30 2.36 -11.39
C HIS A 189 16.44 0.97 -10.76
N ALA A 190 15.43 0.11 -10.91
CA ALA A 190 15.47 -1.27 -10.43
C ALA A 190 16.63 -2.06 -11.05
N ASN A 191 16.81 -1.95 -12.35
CA ASN A 191 17.89 -2.61 -13.07
C ASN A 191 19.28 -2.15 -12.59
N ALA A 192 19.45 -0.85 -12.31
CA ALA A 192 20.69 -0.32 -11.76
C ALA A 192 20.97 -0.86 -10.35
N ALA A 193 19.94 -0.95 -9.50
CA ALA A 193 20.05 -1.51 -8.15
C ALA A 193 20.45 -3.00 -8.17
N LEU A 194 19.82 -3.78 -9.05
CA LEU A 194 20.15 -5.20 -9.24
C LEU A 194 21.58 -5.40 -9.74
N ALA A 195 22.02 -4.60 -10.72
CA ALA A 195 23.38 -4.66 -11.25
C ALA A 195 24.46 -4.36 -10.18
N GLN A 196 24.19 -3.41 -9.25
CA GLN A 196 25.11 -3.09 -8.17
C GLN A 196 25.34 -4.27 -7.20
N LEU A 197 24.38 -5.18 -7.09
CA LEU A 197 24.48 -6.38 -6.24
C LEU A 197 24.87 -7.64 -7.03
N GLY A 198 25.18 -7.52 -8.34
CA GLY A 198 25.49 -8.68 -9.18
C GLY A 198 24.29 -9.60 -9.39
N LEU A 199 23.08 -9.05 -9.30
CA LEU A 199 21.81 -9.78 -9.44
C LEU A 199 21.23 -9.69 -10.87
N LYS A 200 21.96 -9.10 -11.80
CA LYS A 200 21.56 -8.98 -13.20
C LYS A 200 22.45 -9.86 -14.07
#